data_5c14b1c4fb82e73fcbaecf3ade8d4055
#
_entry.id   5c14b1c4fb82e73fcbaecf3ade8d4055
#
_cell.length_a   1.000
_cell.length_b   1.000
_cell.length_c   1.000
_cell.angle_alpha   90.00
_cell.angle_beta   90.00
_cell.angle_gamma   90.00
#
_symmetry.space_group_name_H-M   'P 1'
#
loop_
_entity.id
_entity.type
_entity.pdbx_description
1 polymer ?
#
loop_
_entity_poly.entity_id
_entity_poly.type
_entity_poly.pdbx_seq_one_letter_code
_entity_poly.pdbx_strand_id
1 'polypeptide(L)'
;MSEPLAGATRPARIAILVPCYNEALTIARVVQDFKQELPGAAVYVFDNRSTDQTAEIAQRAGAIVRREGRQGKGYVIQSMFRGVDADVYVMVDGDGTY
;
A
#
# COMPACT_ATOMS: atom_id res chain seq x y z
N MET A 1 -36.43 5.64 -4.67
CA MET A 1 -35.62 5.36 -4.63
C MET A 1 -35.10 4.71 -5.22
N SER A 2 -34.81 4.64 -5.43
CA SER A 2 -34.34 4.09 -5.89
C SER A 2 -33.52 3.36 -5.63
N GLU A 3 -33.48 2.90 -5.94
CA GLU A 3 -32.76 2.25 -5.66
C GLU A 3 -31.72 2.12 -5.77
N PRO A 4 -31.94 1.96 -4.95
CA PRO A 4 -30.57 2.01 -5.12
C PRO A 4 -30.14 1.10 -6.18
N LEU A 5 -29.23 1.59 -6.92
CA LEU A 5 -28.65 0.83 -7.96
C LEU A 5 -27.77 -0.23 -7.37
N ALA A 6 -27.83 -1.41 -7.91
CA ALA A 6 -27.03 -2.52 -7.41
C ALA A 6 -25.53 -2.19 -7.46
N GLY A 7 -25.09 -1.52 -8.52
CA GLY A 7 -23.69 -1.13 -8.61
C GLY A 7 -23.27 -0.11 -7.58
N ALA A 8 -24.20 0.67 -7.06
CA ALA A 8 -23.89 1.67 -6.07
C ALA A 8 -23.76 1.08 -4.67
N THR A 9 -24.13 -0.20 -4.48
CA THR A 9 -24.11 -0.80 -3.17
C THR A 9 -22.85 -1.60 -2.87
N ARG A 10 -21.95 -1.76 -3.83
CA ARG A 10 -20.71 -2.47 -3.56
C ARG A 10 -19.80 -1.63 -2.66
N PRO A 11 -19.04 -2.26 -1.76
CA PRO A 11 -18.10 -1.52 -0.92
C PRO A 11 -17.03 -0.84 -1.77
N ALA A 12 -16.56 0.31 -1.30
CA ALA A 12 -15.43 0.96 -1.93
C ALA A 12 -14.19 0.09 -1.82
N ARG A 13 -13.40 0.02 -2.90
CA ARG A 13 -12.11 -0.67 -2.89
C ARG A 13 -11.06 0.33 -2.41
N ILE A 14 -10.48 0.05 -1.27
CA ILE A 14 -9.50 0.94 -0.64
C ILE A 14 -8.12 0.32 -0.80
N ALA A 15 -7.18 1.11 -1.31
CA ALA A 15 -5.78 0.71 -1.42
C ALA A 15 -4.94 1.59 -0.51
N ILE A 16 -4.19 0.97 0.38
CA ILE A 16 -3.20 1.64 1.21
C ILE A 16 -1.88 1.54 0.47
N LEU A 17 -1.28 2.67 0.15
CA LEU A 17 -0.06 2.72 -0.66
C LEU A 17 1.08 3.18 0.23
N VAL A 18 2.09 2.33 0.39
CA VAL A 18 3.19 2.57 1.31
C VAL A 18 4.51 2.58 0.54
N PRO A 19 5.03 3.77 0.22
CA PRO A 19 6.35 3.84 -0.40
C PRO A 19 7.43 3.57 0.66
N CYS A 20 8.42 2.75 0.32
CA CYS A 20 9.45 2.32 1.27
C CYS A 20 10.83 2.40 0.67
N TYR A 21 11.77 2.79 1.52
CA TYR A 21 13.20 2.66 1.25
C TYR A 21 13.91 2.37 2.56
N ASN A 22 14.45 1.16 2.71
CA ASN A 22 15.16 0.72 3.91
C ASN A 22 14.34 0.92 5.19
N GLU A 23 13.13 0.36 5.19
CA GLU A 23 12.21 0.44 6.33
C GLU A 23 12.03 -0.92 7.01
N ALA A 24 13.08 -1.77 7.01
CA ALA A 24 12.96 -3.14 7.53
C ALA A 24 12.50 -3.19 8.98
N LEU A 25 12.88 -2.18 9.79
CA LEU A 25 12.54 -2.19 11.22
C LEU A 25 11.08 -1.83 11.50
N THR A 26 10.42 -1.15 10.58
CA THR A 26 9.09 -0.61 10.84
C THR A 26 8.00 -1.15 9.92
N ILE A 27 8.38 -1.68 8.75
CA ILE A 27 7.39 -1.98 7.71
C ILE A 27 6.40 -3.07 8.11
N ALA A 28 6.82 -4.07 8.86
CA ALA A 28 5.89 -5.13 9.28
C ALA A 28 4.78 -4.55 10.15
N ARG A 29 5.14 -3.68 11.08
CA ARG A 29 4.16 -3.04 11.96
C ARG A 29 3.21 -2.15 11.19
N VAL A 30 3.73 -1.37 10.24
CA VAL A 30 2.89 -0.49 9.42
C VAL A 30 1.86 -1.33 8.67
N VAL A 31 2.28 -2.40 8.02
CA VAL A 31 1.39 -3.28 7.28
C VAL A 31 0.34 -3.88 8.21
N GLN A 32 0.77 -4.41 9.35
CA GLN A 32 -0.13 -5.07 10.29
C GLN A 32 -1.15 -4.10 10.87
N ASP A 33 -0.73 -2.88 11.21
CA ASP A 33 -1.63 -1.86 11.74
C ASP A 33 -2.76 -1.55 10.76
N PHE A 34 -2.43 -1.34 9.49
CA PHE A 34 -3.45 -1.02 8.51
C PHE A 34 -4.33 -2.21 8.16
N LYS A 35 -3.79 -3.42 8.16
CA LYS A 35 -4.62 -4.61 7.96
C LYS A 35 -5.60 -4.80 9.11
N GLN A 36 -5.22 -4.43 10.31
CA GLN A 36 -6.08 -4.52 11.47
C GLN A 36 -7.14 -3.42 11.49
N GLU A 37 -6.75 -2.18 11.19
CA GLU A 37 -7.65 -1.03 11.24
C GLU A 37 -8.60 -0.98 10.05
N LEU A 38 -8.15 -1.44 8.89
CA LEU A 38 -8.94 -1.43 7.65
C LEU A 38 -8.88 -2.81 6.99
N PRO A 39 -9.54 -3.81 7.59
CA PRO A 39 -9.38 -5.20 7.12
C PRO A 39 -9.87 -5.43 5.69
N GLY A 40 -10.74 -4.57 5.18
CA GLY A 40 -11.18 -4.67 3.80
C GLY A 40 -10.28 -4.00 2.78
N ALA A 41 -9.23 -3.32 3.22
CA ALA A 41 -8.32 -2.62 2.32
C ALA A 41 -7.17 -3.51 1.88
N ALA A 42 -6.68 -3.27 0.67
CA ALA A 42 -5.46 -3.92 0.20
C ALA A 42 -4.26 -3.04 0.58
N VAL A 43 -3.23 -3.63 1.14
CA VAL A 43 -2.03 -2.90 1.52
C VAL A 43 -0.94 -3.21 0.51
N TYR A 44 -0.49 -2.18 -0.20
CA TYR A 44 0.57 -2.27 -1.19
C TYR A 44 1.82 -1.59 -0.66
N VAL A 45 2.94 -2.30 -0.69
CA VAL A 45 4.25 -1.73 -0.35
C VAL A 45 5.03 -1.56 -1.63
N PHE A 46 5.43 -0.33 -1.91
CA PHE A 46 6.25 -0.02 -3.09
C PHE A 46 7.69 0.17 -2.62
N ASP A 47 8.52 -0.83 -2.90
CA ASP A 47 9.90 -0.85 -2.45
C ASP A 47 10.79 -0.18 -3.48
N ASN A 48 11.39 0.95 -3.11
CA ASN A 48 12.21 1.74 -4.01
C ASN A 48 13.69 1.44 -3.77
N ARG A 49 14.12 0.25 -4.24
CA ARG A 49 15.51 -0.16 -4.22
C ARG A 49 16.11 -0.28 -2.81
N SER A 50 15.34 -0.80 -1.87
CA SER A 50 15.88 -1.07 -0.54
C SER A 50 17.06 -2.04 -0.62
N THR A 51 18.06 -1.79 0.19
CA THR A 51 19.24 -2.64 0.30
C THR A 51 19.13 -3.61 1.48
N ASP A 52 18.10 -3.45 2.30
CA ASP A 52 17.79 -4.36 3.40
C ASP A 52 16.67 -5.32 3.00
N GLN A 53 16.05 -5.98 3.96
CA GLN A 53 15.00 -6.96 3.72
C GLN A 53 13.58 -6.35 3.77
N THR A 54 13.45 -5.07 3.52
CA THR A 54 12.14 -4.38 3.56
C THR A 54 11.06 -5.12 2.77
N ALA A 55 11.35 -5.47 1.53
CA ALA A 55 10.36 -6.11 0.65
C ALA A 55 9.93 -7.46 1.19
N GLU A 56 10.87 -8.28 1.61
CA GLU A 56 10.58 -9.62 2.14
C GLU A 56 9.77 -9.54 3.43
N ILE A 57 10.11 -8.61 4.30
CA ILE A 57 9.40 -8.43 5.57
C ILE A 57 7.98 -7.95 5.31
N ALA A 58 7.81 -7.01 4.38
CA ALA A 58 6.48 -6.51 4.02
C ALA A 58 5.60 -7.63 3.46
N GLN A 59 6.16 -8.47 2.60
CA GLN A 59 5.42 -9.57 2.01
C GLN A 59 4.98 -10.56 3.08
N ARG A 60 5.85 -10.90 4.02
CA ARG A 60 5.50 -11.80 5.12
C ARG A 60 4.43 -11.22 6.02
N ALA A 61 4.39 -9.89 6.16
CA ALA A 61 3.36 -9.23 6.95
C ALA A 61 2.01 -9.19 6.25
N GLY A 62 1.96 -9.57 4.98
CA GLY A 62 0.71 -9.67 4.24
C GLY A 62 0.48 -8.57 3.20
N ALA A 63 1.48 -7.75 2.92
CA ALA A 63 1.36 -6.72 1.90
C ALA A 63 1.56 -7.31 0.50
N ILE A 64 0.97 -6.64 -0.48
CA ILE A 64 1.28 -6.88 -1.88
C ILE A 64 2.48 -5.99 -2.20
N VAL A 65 3.61 -6.61 -2.52
CA VAL A 65 4.84 -5.87 -2.72
C VAL A 65 5.07 -5.61 -4.21
N ARG A 66 5.37 -4.37 -4.54
CA ARG A 66 5.80 -3.95 -5.87
C ARG A 66 7.18 -3.31 -5.75
N ARG A 67 8.03 -3.55 -6.71
CA ARG A 67 9.37 -2.98 -6.70
C ARG A 67 9.47 -1.91 -7.77
N GLU A 68 10.01 -0.73 -7.37
CA GLU A 68 10.32 0.33 -8.30
C GLU A 68 11.83 0.41 -8.47
N GLY A 69 12.31 0.09 -9.66
CA GLY A 69 13.75 0.06 -9.92
C GLY A 69 14.37 1.44 -10.16
N ARG A 70 13.54 2.43 -10.45
CA ARG A 70 14.03 3.79 -10.68
C ARG A 70 14.10 4.52 -9.36
N GLN A 71 15.26 5.07 -9.05
CA GLN A 71 15.44 5.74 -7.77
C GLN A 71 14.76 7.09 -7.77
N GLY A 72 13.97 7.36 -6.72
CA GLY A 72 13.30 8.64 -6.55
C GLY A 72 11.82 8.48 -6.24
N LYS A 73 11.34 9.34 -5.33
CA LYS A 73 9.97 9.26 -4.83
C LYS A 73 8.94 9.51 -5.94
N GLY A 74 9.27 10.37 -6.91
CA GLY A 74 8.36 10.63 -8.03
C GLY A 74 8.07 9.40 -8.86
N TYR A 75 9.05 8.54 -9.06
CA TYR A 75 8.84 7.29 -9.78
C TYR A 75 7.97 6.32 -9.01
N VAL A 76 8.15 6.28 -7.68
CA VAL A 76 7.31 5.45 -6.83
C VAL A 76 5.86 5.87 -6.94
N ILE A 77 5.60 7.16 -6.88
CA ILE A 77 4.24 7.70 -6.98
C ILE A 77 3.62 7.38 -8.33
N GLN A 78 4.39 7.51 -9.42
CA GLN A 78 3.89 7.13 -10.74
C GLN A 78 3.51 5.66 -10.79
N SER A 79 4.35 4.79 -10.23
CA SER A 79 4.08 3.35 -10.21
C SER A 79 2.83 3.02 -9.43
N MET A 80 2.60 3.72 -8.32
CA MET A 80 1.39 3.51 -7.52
C MET A 80 0.13 3.75 -8.34
N PHE A 81 0.05 4.88 -9.01
CA PHE A 81 -1.17 5.23 -9.74
C PHE A 81 -1.33 4.46 -11.03
N ARG A 82 -0.25 3.92 -11.59
CA ARG A 82 -0.35 3.08 -12.78
C ARG A 82 -0.72 1.64 -12.44
N GLY A 83 -0.19 1.14 -11.33
CA GLY A 83 -0.24 -0.28 -11.03
C GLY A 83 -1.35 -0.71 -10.08
N VAL A 84 -2.07 0.22 -9.49
CA VAL A 84 -3.09 -0.11 -8.50
C VAL A 84 -4.42 0.51 -8.92
N ASP A 85 -5.42 -0.35 -9.04
CA ASP A 85 -6.79 0.07 -9.37
C ASP A 85 -7.63 0.00 -8.10
N ALA A 86 -8.14 1.14 -7.65
CA ALA A 86 -8.95 1.24 -6.46
C ALA A 86 -9.87 2.44 -6.55
N ASP A 87 -10.85 2.48 -5.64
CA ASP A 87 -11.77 3.62 -5.55
C ASP A 87 -11.20 4.72 -4.67
N VAL A 88 -10.45 4.33 -3.64
CA VAL A 88 -9.84 5.26 -2.70
C VAL A 88 -8.38 4.85 -2.50
N TYR A 89 -7.50 5.83 -2.55
CA TYR A 89 -6.07 5.63 -2.30
C TYR A 89 -5.68 6.36 -1.03
N VAL A 90 -5.03 5.65 -0.11
CA VAL A 90 -4.50 6.24 1.12
C VAL A 90 -2.98 6.03 1.10
N MET A 91 -2.23 7.12 1.12
CA MET A 91 -0.78 7.05 1.08
C MET A 91 -0.22 7.29 2.48
N VAL A 92 0.65 6.40 2.94
CA VAL A 92 1.27 6.49 4.26
C VAL A 92 2.76 6.19 4.14
N ASP A 93 3.55 6.72 5.08
CA ASP A 93 4.98 6.47 5.09
C ASP A 93 5.29 5.14 5.76
N GLY A 94 6.29 4.43 5.21
CA GLY A 94 6.71 3.14 5.73
C GLY A 94 7.52 3.20 7.01
N ASP A 95 7.86 4.40 7.46
CA ASP A 95 8.62 4.59 8.71
C ASP A 95 7.74 4.65 9.96
N GLY A 96 6.42 4.58 9.80
CA GLY A 96 5.51 4.55 10.92
C GLY A 96 5.17 5.91 11.53
N THR A 97 5.50 7.01 10.86
CA THR A 97 5.26 8.36 11.39
C THR A 97 3.95 8.96 10.89
N TYR A 98 2.95 8.14 10.78
CA TYR A 98 1.62 8.60 10.32
C TYR A 98 0.69 8.93 11.47
#